data_f28649fd5ae7d972ac9fd31875d91541
#
_entry.id   f28649fd5ae7d972ac9fd31875d91541
#
_cell.length_a   1.000
_cell.length_b   1.000
_cell.length_c   1.000
_cell.angle_alpha   90.00
_cell.angle_beta   90.00
_cell.angle_gamma   90.00
#
_symmetry.space_group_name_H-M   'P 1'
#
loop_
_entity.id
_entity.type
_entity.pdbx_description
1 polymer ?
#
loop_
_entity_poly.entity_id
_entity_poly.type
_entity_poly.pdbx_seq_one_letter_code
_entity_poly.pdbx_strand_id
1 'polypeptide(L)'
;MDENRKKSGFVTLIGRPNVGKSTLMNQLIGQKIAITSDKPQTTRNRIRAILTDERGQIIFVDTPGIHKAKNKLGQYMVSVAEKTLREVDIVLWLVEPSTFIGAGERYIAQQLAKIKTPVILVINKVDTVNKTEILAVIDAYKDILNFTEIVPVSAIKGDNTGELVKVIFDYLPYGPIYYDEDTVTDQPERQIVAELIREKALHFLDEEIPHGIAVSIEQMAERRKENNEKDIIDIHATIICEKDSHKGIIIGKGGSMLKKIGTHARIEIENLLDCQVNLQLWVKVKKDWRDSDFLLKNYGYKDID
;
A
#
# COMPACT_ATOMS: atom_id res chain seq x y z
N MET A 1 25.81 29.90 -5.99
CA MET A 1 24.91 28.77 -6.27
C MET A 1 24.02 28.62 -5.07
N ASP A 2 22.71 28.67 -5.24
CA ASP A 2 21.75 28.63 -4.12
C ASP A 2 21.87 27.31 -3.37
N GLU A 3 22.57 27.30 -2.24
CA GLU A 3 22.71 26.14 -1.33
C GLU A 3 21.38 25.71 -0.67
N ASN A 4 20.27 26.34 -1.03
CA ASN A 4 18.96 26.16 -0.39
C ASN A 4 17.89 25.54 -1.33
N ARG A 5 18.30 24.95 -2.47
CA ARG A 5 17.35 24.28 -3.37
C ARG A 5 17.12 22.86 -2.93
N LYS A 6 15.98 22.60 -2.28
CA LYS A 6 15.54 21.25 -1.94
C LYS A 6 14.95 20.55 -3.16
N LYS A 7 15.09 19.22 -3.22
CA LYS A 7 14.48 18.37 -4.24
C LYS A 7 13.19 17.78 -3.70
N SER A 8 12.13 17.84 -4.48
CA SER A 8 10.83 17.31 -4.04
C SER A 8 10.04 16.79 -5.23
N GLY A 9 9.37 15.66 -5.06
CA GLY A 9 8.55 15.11 -6.12
C GLY A 9 7.85 13.81 -5.74
N PHE A 10 7.04 13.33 -6.67
CA PHE A 10 6.18 12.18 -6.52
C PHE A 10 6.82 10.92 -7.12
N VAL A 11 6.81 9.83 -6.37
CA VAL A 11 7.42 8.56 -6.75
C VAL A 11 6.41 7.44 -6.60
N THR A 12 6.04 6.76 -7.68
CA THR A 12 5.10 5.64 -7.59
C THR A 12 5.81 4.28 -7.61
N LEU A 13 5.22 3.33 -6.88
CA LEU A 13 5.67 1.95 -6.86
C LEU A 13 4.73 1.08 -7.70
N ILE A 14 5.27 0.43 -8.71
CA ILE A 14 4.52 -0.51 -9.54
C ILE A 14 5.19 -1.88 -9.56
N GLY A 15 4.43 -2.89 -9.91
CA GLY A 15 4.91 -4.27 -9.97
C GLY A 15 3.74 -5.22 -9.76
N ARG A 16 3.99 -6.51 -9.97
CA ARG A 16 3.00 -7.55 -9.72
C ARG A 16 2.53 -7.55 -8.25
N PRO A 17 1.41 -8.21 -7.94
CA PRO A 17 1.07 -8.51 -6.56
C PRO A 17 2.22 -9.24 -5.85
N ASN A 18 2.40 -8.97 -4.57
CA ASN A 18 3.33 -9.66 -3.67
C ASN A 18 4.83 -9.44 -3.93
N VAL A 19 5.22 -8.57 -4.85
CA VAL A 19 6.64 -8.19 -5.07
C VAL A 19 7.21 -7.34 -3.94
N GLY A 20 6.37 -6.87 -2.98
CA GLY A 20 6.81 -6.13 -1.80
C GLY A 20 6.69 -4.61 -1.90
N LYS A 21 5.81 -4.05 -2.74
CA LYS A 21 5.60 -2.60 -2.88
C LYS A 21 5.31 -1.88 -1.57
N SER A 22 4.23 -2.27 -0.90
CA SER A 22 3.82 -1.66 0.38
C SER A 22 4.84 -1.93 1.50
N THR A 23 5.51 -3.10 1.47
CA THR A 23 6.60 -3.41 2.41
C THR A 23 7.77 -2.46 2.23
N LEU A 24 8.19 -2.23 0.97
CA LEU A 24 9.28 -1.30 0.68
C LEU A 24 8.91 0.12 1.09
N MET A 25 7.70 0.58 0.77
CA MET A 25 7.23 1.91 1.15
C MET A 25 7.25 2.09 2.68
N ASN A 26 6.68 1.14 3.44
CA ASN A 26 6.70 1.18 4.90
C ASN A 26 8.14 1.18 5.46
N GLN A 27 9.04 0.40 4.87
CA GLN A 27 10.46 0.35 5.25
C GLN A 27 11.16 1.70 5.02
N LEU A 28 10.90 2.35 3.88
CA LEU A 28 11.50 3.64 3.54
C LEU A 28 11.00 4.77 4.45
N ILE A 29 9.74 4.71 4.88
CA ILE A 29 9.13 5.68 5.80
C ILE A 29 9.51 5.40 7.26
N GLY A 30 9.83 4.16 7.61
CA GLY A 30 10.05 3.73 8.99
C GLY A 30 8.78 3.54 9.80
N GLN A 31 7.60 3.60 9.17
CA GLN A 31 6.29 3.43 9.79
C GLN A 31 5.36 2.60 8.90
N LYS A 32 4.37 1.94 9.53
CA LYS A 32 3.36 1.16 8.82
C LYS A 32 2.19 2.04 8.38
N ILE A 33 2.28 2.56 7.16
CA ILE A 33 1.24 3.39 6.52
C ILE A 33 0.37 2.55 5.58
N ALA A 34 0.98 1.67 4.79
CA ALA A 34 0.26 0.78 3.88
C ALA A 34 0.15 -0.63 4.47
N ILE A 35 -0.99 -1.26 4.24
CA ILE A 35 -1.19 -2.65 4.64
C ILE A 35 -0.40 -3.61 3.74
N THR A 36 0.01 -4.73 4.32
CA THR A 36 0.76 -5.76 3.63
C THR A 36 0.03 -7.10 3.70
N SER A 37 0.01 -7.85 2.60
CA SER A 37 -0.55 -9.20 2.57
C SER A 37 0.01 -9.97 1.37
N ASP A 38 -0.01 -11.28 1.45
CA ASP A 38 0.27 -12.20 0.34
C ASP A 38 -0.91 -12.35 -0.62
N LYS A 39 -2.06 -11.79 -0.29
CA LYS A 39 -3.27 -11.86 -1.14
C LYS A 39 -3.23 -10.79 -2.24
N PRO A 40 -3.70 -11.09 -3.46
CA PRO A 40 -3.86 -10.06 -4.50
C PRO A 40 -4.88 -8.99 -4.09
N GLN A 41 -4.75 -7.80 -4.67
CA GLN A 41 -5.59 -6.62 -4.37
C GLN A 41 -5.51 -6.15 -2.91
N THR A 42 -4.34 -6.27 -2.30
CA THR A 42 -4.06 -5.74 -0.95
C THR A 42 -4.22 -4.23 -0.94
N THR A 43 -3.52 -3.49 -1.79
CA THR A 43 -3.71 -2.06 -1.99
C THR A 43 -4.86 -1.81 -2.96
N ARG A 44 -5.86 -1.02 -2.55
CA ARG A 44 -7.04 -0.68 -3.37
C ARG A 44 -7.16 0.80 -3.68
N ASN A 45 -6.67 1.64 -2.79
CA ASN A 45 -6.64 3.09 -2.93
C ASN A 45 -5.21 3.57 -3.20
N ARG A 46 -5.11 4.79 -3.70
CA ARG A 46 -3.85 5.54 -3.74
C ARG A 46 -3.47 5.92 -2.31
N ILE A 47 -2.31 5.50 -1.84
CA ILE A 47 -1.78 5.83 -0.52
C ILE A 47 -0.55 6.69 -0.72
N ARG A 48 -0.52 7.88 -0.10
CA ARG A 48 0.68 8.72 -0.07
C ARG A 48 1.40 8.54 1.25
N ALA A 49 2.71 8.37 1.16
CA ALA A 49 3.61 8.32 2.28
C ALA A 49 4.78 9.26 2.02
N ILE A 50 5.13 10.08 2.98
CA ILE A 50 6.05 11.21 2.82
C ILE A 50 7.33 10.92 3.59
N LEU A 51 8.47 10.99 2.90
CA LEU A 51 9.80 10.95 3.46
C LEU A 51 10.41 12.34 3.33
N THR A 52 10.67 12.99 4.46
CA THR A 52 11.35 14.30 4.51
C THR A 52 12.71 14.15 5.14
N ASP A 53 13.75 14.68 4.50
CA ASP A 53 15.08 14.82 5.06
C ASP A 53 15.75 16.14 4.64
N GLU A 54 17.03 16.32 4.97
CA GLU A 54 17.80 17.53 4.64
C GLU A 54 17.88 17.83 3.13
N ARG A 55 17.79 16.81 2.27
CA ARG A 55 17.84 16.93 0.80
C ARG A 55 16.54 17.41 0.21
N GLY A 56 15.41 17.16 0.90
CA GLY A 56 14.08 17.52 0.42
C GLY A 56 12.99 16.53 0.80
N GLN A 57 12.06 16.26 -0.12
CA GLN A 57 10.88 15.48 0.18
C GLN A 57 10.51 14.50 -0.94
N ILE A 58 10.38 13.22 -0.60
CA ILE A 58 9.87 12.19 -1.50
C ILE A 58 8.43 11.87 -1.10
N ILE A 59 7.49 12.05 -2.02
CA ILE A 59 6.10 11.66 -1.83
C ILE A 59 5.90 10.32 -2.54
N PHE A 60 6.01 9.22 -1.79
CA PHE A 60 5.71 7.90 -2.30
C PHE A 60 4.21 7.74 -2.53
N VAL A 61 3.86 7.15 -3.66
CA VAL A 61 2.48 6.88 -4.03
C VAL A 61 2.34 5.39 -4.28
N ASP A 62 1.87 4.64 -3.27
CA ASP A 62 1.50 3.23 -3.46
C ASP A 62 0.16 3.15 -4.21
N THR A 63 0.13 2.32 -5.22
CA THR A 63 -1.04 2.15 -6.08
C THR A 63 -1.47 0.69 -6.14
N PRO A 64 -2.76 0.45 -6.44
CA PRO A 64 -3.21 -0.89 -6.75
C PRO A 64 -2.36 -1.51 -7.84
N GLY A 65 -2.08 -2.81 -7.72
CA GLY A 65 -1.35 -3.53 -8.76
C GLY A 65 -2.12 -3.51 -10.09
N ILE A 66 -1.41 -3.29 -11.20
CA ILE A 66 -1.99 -3.29 -12.53
C ILE A 66 -2.42 -4.72 -12.90
N HIS A 67 -3.71 -4.93 -13.12
CA HIS A 67 -4.30 -6.22 -13.45
C HIS A 67 -5.53 -6.07 -14.34
N LYS A 68 -6.02 -7.17 -14.92
CA LYS A 68 -7.26 -7.14 -15.72
C LYS A 68 -8.47 -7.02 -14.80
N ALA A 69 -9.23 -5.92 -14.93
CA ALA A 69 -10.43 -5.67 -14.13
C ALA A 69 -11.54 -6.69 -14.43
N LYS A 70 -12.20 -7.19 -13.37
CA LYS A 70 -13.33 -8.14 -13.48
C LYS A 70 -14.65 -7.54 -13.00
N ASN A 71 -14.62 -6.42 -12.28
CA ASN A 71 -15.77 -5.71 -11.71
C ASN A 71 -15.45 -4.21 -11.60
N LYS A 72 -16.41 -3.39 -11.17
CA LYS A 72 -16.20 -1.94 -11.03
C LYS A 72 -15.12 -1.56 -10.04
N LEU A 73 -14.97 -2.28 -8.91
CA LEU A 73 -13.85 -2.06 -8.00
C LEU A 73 -12.50 -2.26 -8.72
N GLY A 74 -12.39 -3.33 -9.53
CA GLY A 74 -11.19 -3.57 -10.34
C GLY A 74 -10.95 -2.48 -11.38
N GLN A 75 -12.00 -1.95 -12.03
CA GLN A 75 -11.89 -0.83 -12.97
C GLN A 75 -11.38 0.44 -12.27
N TYR A 76 -11.94 0.74 -11.09
CA TYR A 76 -11.46 1.82 -10.24
C TYR A 76 -9.96 1.69 -9.92
N MET A 77 -9.52 0.51 -9.47
CA MET A 77 -8.12 0.25 -9.13
C MET A 77 -7.19 0.45 -10.34
N VAL A 78 -7.57 0.02 -11.53
CA VAL A 78 -6.80 0.23 -12.76
C VAL A 78 -6.73 1.71 -13.11
N SER A 79 -7.87 2.42 -13.05
CA SER A 79 -7.92 3.88 -13.31
C SER A 79 -7.00 4.65 -12.36
N VAL A 80 -6.99 4.33 -11.06
CA VAL A 80 -6.10 4.95 -10.07
C VAL A 80 -4.64 4.73 -10.44
N ALA A 81 -4.26 3.51 -10.80
CA ALA A 81 -2.88 3.19 -11.19
C ALA A 81 -2.44 3.93 -12.45
N GLU A 82 -3.29 3.98 -13.49
CA GLU A 82 -2.99 4.66 -14.75
C GLU A 82 -2.91 6.19 -14.61
N LYS A 83 -3.79 6.81 -13.81
CA LYS A 83 -3.72 8.25 -13.50
C LYS A 83 -2.39 8.55 -12.80
N THR A 84 -2.04 7.78 -11.78
CA THR A 84 -0.80 7.99 -11.02
C THR A 84 0.44 7.96 -11.90
N LEU A 85 0.54 7.02 -12.85
CA LEU A 85 1.69 6.93 -13.75
C LEU A 85 1.95 8.20 -14.59
N ARG A 86 0.92 9.02 -14.81
CA ARG A 86 1.01 10.27 -15.59
C ARG A 86 1.37 11.49 -14.73
N GLU A 87 1.26 11.37 -13.42
CA GLU A 87 1.36 12.48 -12.47
C GLU A 87 2.65 12.44 -11.63
N VAL A 88 3.49 11.41 -11.79
CA VAL A 88 4.68 11.21 -10.97
C VAL A 88 5.96 11.58 -11.69
N ASP A 89 6.98 11.94 -10.92
CA ASP A 89 8.31 12.32 -11.39
C ASP A 89 9.21 11.11 -11.62
N ILE A 90 9.00 10.02 -10.86
CA ILE A 90 9.78 8.78 -10.94
C ILE A 90 8.86 7.58 -10.77
N VAL A 91 9.13 6.51 -11.50
CA VAL A 91 8.49 5.20 -11.33
C VAL A 91 9.51 4.20 -10.79
N LEU A 92 9.20 3.57 -9.67
CA LEU A 92 9.91 2.40 -9.16
C LEU A 92 9.19 1.14 -9.67
N TRP A 93 9.81 0.41 -10.57
CA TRP A 93 9.27 -0.88 -10.99
C TRP A 93 9.90 -2.00 -10.16
N LEU A 94 9.11 -2.56 -9.25
CA LEU A 94 9.54 -3.65 -8.38
C LEU A 94 9.34 -5.01 -9.04
N VAL A 95 10.39 -5.83 -8.96
CA VAL A 95 10.39 -7.22 -9.42
C VAL A 95 11.00 -8.13 -8.34
N GLU A 96 10.67 -9.41 -8.38
CA GLU A 96 11.33 -10.43 -7.57
C GLU A 96 12.66 -10.87 -8.22
N PRO A 97 13.61 -11.45 -7.48
CA PRO A 97 14.90 -11.84 -8.01
C PRO A 97 14.82 -13.14 -8.83
N SER A 98 14.17 -13.06 -9.98
CA SER A 98 13.96 -14.16 -10.93
C SER A 98 14.35 -13.76 -12.34
N THR A 99 15.07 -14.60 -13.04
CA THR A 99 15.41 -14.41 -14.45
C THR A 99 14.22 -14.73 -15.37
N PHE A 100 13.15 -15.35 -14.84
CA PHE A 100 11.93 -15.62 -15.59
C PHE A 100 11.04 -14.37 -15.67
N ILE A 101 10.92 -13.83 -16.88
CA ILE A 101 10.10 -12.67 -17.18
C ILE A 101 8.77 -13.14 -17.73
N GLY A 102 7.76 -13.19 -16.86
CA GLY A 102 6.43 -13.69 -17.18
C GLY A 102 5.57 -12.70 -17.95
N ALA A 103 4.34 -13.10 -18.27
CA ALA A 103 3.38 -12.25 -18.99
C ALA A 103 3.03 -10.96 -18.22
N GLY A 104 3.02 -11.01 -16.87
CA GLY A 104 2.74 -9.85 -16.03
C GLY A 104 3.83 -8.79 -16.13
N GLU A 105 5.11 -9.18 -16.06
CA GLU A 105 6.25 -8.27 -16.23
C GLU A 105 6.27 -7.67 -17.63
N ARG A 106 6.04 -8.48 -18.68
CA ARG A 106 5.98 -8.00 -20.07
C ARG A 106 4.85 -6.98 -20.27
N TYR A 107 3.70 -7.21 -19.64
CA TYR A 107 2.58 -6.27 -19.69
C TYR A 107 2.95 -4.94 -19.03
N ILE A 108 3.56 -4.98 -17.83
CA ILE A 108 4.03 -3.77 -17.13
C ILE A 108 5.07 -3.04 -17.99
N ALA A 109 6.07 -3.74 -18.53
CA ALA A 109 7.07 -3.16 -19.42
C ALA A 109 6.44 -2.43 -20.61
N GLN A 110 5.42 -3.03 -21.26
CA GLN A 110 4.69 -2.41 -22.36
C GLN A 110 3.94 -1.12 -21.95
N GLN A 111 3.43 -1.03 -20.73
CA GLN A 111 2.82 0.21 -20.22
C GLN A 111 3.89 1.26 -19.93
N LEU A 112 5.00 0.87 -19.31
CA LEU A 112 6.12 1.77 -19.00
C LEU A 112 6.83 2.30 -20.23
N ALA A 113 6.90 1.53 -21.30
CA ALA A 113 7.47 2.00 -22.58
C ALA A 113 6.68 3.17 -23.22
N LYS A 114 5.45 3.44 -22.77
CA LYS A 114 4.58 4.52 -23.28
C LYS A 114 4.77 5.85 -22.54
N ILE A 115 5.45 5.85 -21.40
CA ILE A 115 5.67 7.04 -20.57
C ILE A 115 7.10 7.57 -20.78
N LYS A 116 7.28 8.86 -20.49
CA LYS A 116 8.60 9.51 -20.53
C LYS A 116 9.24 9.64 -19.15
N THR A 117 8.48 9.31 -18.12
CA THR A 117 8.92 9.36 -16.71
C THR A 117 10.10 8.42 -16.49
N PRO A 118 11.17 8.84 -15.80
CA PRO A 118 12.28 7.97 -15.43
C PRO A 118 11.79 6.71 -14.70
N VAL A 119 12.32 5.55 -15.10
CA VAL A 119 11.98 4.27 -14.49
C VAL A 119 13.21 3.67 -13.83
N ILE A 120 13.13 3.43 -12.54
CA ILE A 120 14.15 2.71 -11.76
C ILE A 120 13.64 1.28 -11.56
N LEU A 121 14.43 0.30 -11.98
CA LEU A 121 14.15 -1.11 -11.69
C LEU A 121 14.61 -1.43 -10.27
N VAL A 122 13.70 -1.89 -9.43
CA VAL A 122 13.99 -2.31 -8.05
C VAL A 122 13.86 -3.83 -7.95
N ILE A 123 14.98 -4.54 -7.84
CA ILE A 123 15.00 -5.98 -7.61
C ILE A 123 14.87 -6.21 -6.11
N ASN A 124 13.67 -6.52 -5.66
CA ASN A 124 13.36 -6.71 -4.24
C ASN A 124 13.57 -8.18 -3.81
N LYS A 125 13.58 -8.42 -2.48
CA LYS A 125 13.76 -9.74 -1.84
C LYS A 125 15.12 -10.37 -2.14
N VAL A 126 16.16 -9.56 -2.29
CA VAL A 126 17.53 -10.06 -2.56
C VAL A 126 18.08 -10.89 -1.41
N ASP A 127 17.50 -10.84 -0.25
CA ASP A 127 17.78 -11.70 0.90
C ASP A 127 17.44 -13.17 0.68
N THR A 128 16.69 -13.51 -0.38
CA THR A 128 16.28 -14.88 -0.72
C THR A 128 17.20 -15.57 -1.72
N VAL A 129 18.16 -14.86 -2.28
CA VAL A 129 19.08 -15.34 -3.34
C VAL A 129 20.53 -14.91 -3.07
N ASN A 130 21.46 -15.51 -3.76
CA ASN A 130 22.87 -15.13 -3.68
C ASN A 130 23.24 -14.01 -4.68
N LYS A 131 24.42 -13.40 -4.48
CA LYS A 131 24.87 -12.26 -5.31
C LYS A 131 25.00 -12.59 -6.80
N THR A 132 25.37 -13.82 -7.13
CA THR A 132 25.52 -14.26 -8.53
C THR A 132 24.18 -14.31 -9.23
N GLU A 133 23.13 -14.76 -8.52
CA GLU A 133 21.76 -14.78 -9.03
C GLU A 133 21.23 -13.37 -9.26
N ILE A 134 21.55 -12.40 -8.38
CA ILE A 134 21.20 -10.99 -8.59
C ILE A 134 21.77 -10.46 -9.89
N LEU A 135 23.04 -10.75 -10.19
CA LEU A 135 23.68 -10.33 -11.44
C LEU A 135 22.98 -10.95 -12.67
N ALA A 136 22.57 -12.22 -12.60
CA ALA A 136 21.82 -12.87 -13.66
C ALA A 136 20.44 -12.23 -13.86
N VAL A 137 19.77 -11.78 -12.79
CA VAL A 137 18.50 -11.05 -12.87
C VAL A 137 18.70 -9.69 -13.54
N ILE A 138 19.74 -8.94 -13.14
CA ILE A 138 20.07 -7.65 -13.78
C ILE A 138 20.28 -7.85 -15.29
N ASP A 139 21.04 -8.87 -15.68
CA ASP A 139 21.32 -9.16 -17.08
C ASP A 139 20.04 -9.52 -17.86
N ALA A 140 19.10 -10.26 -17.24
CA ALA A 140 17.83 -10.63 -17.85
C ALA A 140 16.88 -9.42 -18.06
N TYR A 141 16.94 -8.39 -17.20
CA TYR A 141 16.04 -7.25 -17.26
C TYR A 141 16.60 -6.04 -18.02
N LYS A 142 17.93 -5.84 -18.09
CA LYS A 142 18.57 -4.62 -18.62
C LYS A 142 18.10 -4.17 -19.99
N ASP A 143 17.70 -5.12 -20.86
CA ASP A 143 17.30 -4.85 -22.25
C ASP A 143 15.77 -4.77 -22.46
N ILE A 144 14.97 -4.94 -21.37
CA ILE A 144 13.50 -4.93 -21.47
C ILE A 144 12.96 -3.52 -21.63
N LEU A 145 13.58 -2.57 -20.93
CA LEU A 145 13.24 -1.16 -20.92
C LEU A 145 14.53 -0.36 -20.72
N ASN A 146 14.57 0.88 -21.21
CA ASN A 146 15.66 1.79 -20.87
C ASN A 146 15.50 2.27 -19.45
N PHE A 147 16.05 1.52 -18.47
CA PHE A 147 16.02 1.91 -17.07
C PHE A 147 17.00 3.04 -16.80
N THR A 148 16.57 3.97 -15.96
CA THR A 148 17.46 5.03 -15.46
C THR A 148 18.51 4.45 -14.52
N GLU A 149 18.08 3.54 -13.62
CA GLU A 149 18.95 2.81 -12.69
C GLU A 149 18.35 1.42 -12.39
N ILE A 150 19.19 0.51 -11.87
CA ILE A 150 18.79 -0.81 -11.37
C ILE A 150 19.33 -0.96 -9.96
N VAL A 151 18.43 -1.07 -8.98
CA VAL A 151 18.78 -1.11 -7.55
C VAL A 151 18.27 -2.39 -6.90
N PRO A 152 19.14 -3.33 -6.53
CA PRO A 152 18.75 -4.50 -5.73
C PRO A 152 18.53 -4.10 -4.26
N VAL A 153 17.43 -4.56 -3.65
CA VAL A 153 17.08 -4.24 -2.25
C VAL A 153 16.45 -5.45 -1.52
N SER A 154 16.53 -5.44 -0.20
CA SER A 154 15.64 -6.26 0.64
C SER A 154 14.74 -5.33 1.46
N ALA A 155 13.49 -5.20 1.06
CA ALA A 155 12.53 -4.37 1.78
C ALA A 155 12.27 -4.86 3.20
N ILE A 156 12.33 -6.18 3.45
CA ILE A 156 12.08 -6.75 4.78
C ILE A 156 13.26 -6.58 5.73
N LYS A 157 14.49 -6.57 5.22
CA LYS A 157 15.71 -6.38 6.03
C LYS A 157 16.23 -4.95 6.03
N GLY A 158 15.72 -4.10 5.14
CA GLY A 158 16.22 -2.75 4.94
C GLY A 158 17.55 -2.69 4.15
N ASP A 159 18.00 -3.83 3.59
CA ASP A 159 19.27 -3.86 2.87
C ASP A 159 19.19 -2.99 1.61
N ASN A 160 20.17 -2.12 1.43
CA ASN A 160 20.34 -1.23 0.30
C ASN A 160 19.20 -0.20 0.08
N THR A 161 18.28 -0.04 1.05
CA THR A 161 17.18 0.93 0.95
C THR A 161 17.67 2.37 1.01
N GLY A 162 18.75 2.65 1.76
CA GLY A 162 19.40 3.97 1.79
C GLY A 162 19.98 4.39 0.45
N GLU A 163 20.59 3.46 -0.32
CA GLU A 163 21.07 3.75 -1.67
C GLU A 163 19.90 4.01 -2.64
N LEU A 164 18.80 3.26 -2.50
CA LEU A 164 17.59 3.52 -3.28
C LEU A 164 17.07 4.95 -3.03
N VAL A 165 17.02 5.40 -1.78
CA VAL A 165 16.61 6.78 -1.43
C VAL A 165 17.53 7.81 -2.06
N LYS A 166 18.85 7.57 -2.02
CA LYS A 166 19.84 8.44 -2.65
C LYS A 166 19.64 8.53 -4.16
N VAL A 167 19.49 7.39 -4.83
CA VAL A 167 19.21 7.33 -6.28
C VAL A 167 17.92 8.09 -6.61
N ILE A 168 16.85 7.94 -5.82
CA ILE A 168 15.61 8.69 -6.03
C ILE A 168 15.89 10.20 -5.96
N PHE A 169 16.59 10.69 -4.93
CA PHE A 169 16.93 12.11 -4.82
C PHE A 169 17.81 12.60 -5.97
N ASP A 170 18.69 11.76 -6.53
CA ASP A 170 19.55 12.18 -7.66
C ASP A 170 18.70 12.57 -8.89
N TYR A 171 17.57 11.89 -9.11
CA TYR A 171 16.68 12.10 -10.26
C TYR A 171 15.46 12.98 -9.97
N LEU A 172 15.15 13.31 -8.71
CA LEU A 172 14.05 14.22 -8.38
C LEU A 172 14.36 15.65 -8.84
N PRO A 173 13.32 16.38 -9.31
CA PRO A 173 13.45 17.79 -9.64
C PRO A 173 13.67 18.66 -8.40
N TYR A 174 14.23 19.84 -8.58
CA TYR A 174 14.16 20.89 -7.58
C TYR A 174 12.73 21.43 -7.52
N GLY A 175 12.16 21.49 -6.31
CA GLY A 175 10.77 21.87 -6.12
C GLY A 175 10.48 22.37 -4.69
N PRO A 176 9.24 22.86 -4.47
CA PRO A 176 8.79 23.26 -3.14
C PRO A 176 8.60 22.04 -2.25
N ILE A 177 8.68 22.25 -0.94
CA ILE A 177 8.24 21.27 0.05
C ILE A 177 6.69 21.27 0.04
N TYR A 178 6.09 20.10 -0.14
CA TYR A 178 4.64 19.95 -0.28
C TYR A 178 3.91 19.73 1.03
N TYR A 179 4.59 19.17 2.04
CA TYR A 179 4.02 18.79 3.33
C TYR A 179 4.94 19.28 4.46
N ASP A 180 4.39 19.48 5.64
CA ASP A 180 5.17 19.79 6.85
C ASP A 180 6.17 18.66 7.16
N GLU A 181 7.29 19.00 7.82
CA GLU A 181 8.42 18.08 8.04
C GLU A 181 8.02 16.79 8.80
N ASP A 182 7.06 16.91 9.71
CA ASP A 182 6.58 15.79 10.53
C ASP A 182 5.48 14.96 9.86
N THR A 183 5.02 15.37 8.67
CA THR A 183 3.95 14.67 7.97
C THR A 183 4.48 13.40 7.31
N VAL A 184 3.98 12.25 7.74
CA VAL A 184 4.34 10.93 7.18
C VAL A 184 3.33 10.40 6.18
N THR A 185 2.08 10.89 6.22
CA THR A 185 1.00 10.55 5.27
C THR A 185 -0.10 11.60 5.31
N ASP A 186 -0.82 11.74 4.19
CA ASP A 186 -2.02 12.58 4.09
C ASP A 186 -3.33 11.77 4.29
N GLN A 187 -3.19 10.47 4.61
CA GLN A 187 -4.36 9.62 4.82
C GLN A 187 -5.01 9.92 6.17
N PRO A 188 -6.35 10.09 6.23
CA PRO A 188 -7.05 10.20 7.50
C PRO A 188 -6.83 8.94 8.35
N GLU A 189 -6.55 9.10 9.65
CA GLU A 189 -6.37 7.97 10.58
C GLU A 189 -7.49 6.94 10.49
N ARG A 190 -8.73 7.40 10.36
CA ARG A 190 -9.91 6.54 10.18
C ARG A 190 -9.78 5.59 8.97
N GLN A 191 -9.15 6.04 7.90
CA GLN A 191 -8.92 5.21 6.71
C GLN A 191 -7.81 4.19 6.95
N ILE A 192 -6.73 4.58 7.62
CA ILE A 192 -5.64 3.67 7.99
C ILE A 192 -6.17 2.59 8.94
N VAL A 193 -6.98 2.95 9.93
CA VAL A 193 -7.65 2.01 10.84
C VAL A 193 -8.52 1.01 10.10
N ALA A 194 -9.34 1.47 9.13
CA ALA A 194 -10.15 0.57 8.31
C ALA A 194 -9.28 -0.42 7.52
N GLU A 195 -8.17 0.04 6.95
CA GLU A 195 -7.24 -0.81 6.22
C GLU A 195 -6.52 -1.81 7.15
N LEU A 196 -6.11 -1.43 8.36
CA LEU A 196 -5.53 -2.35 9.35
C LEU A 196 -6.50 -3.48 9.73
N ILE A 197 -7.79 -3.17 9.90
CA ILE A 197 -8.81 -4.21 10.13
C ILE A 197 -8.93 -5.11 8.90
N ARG A 198 -8.93 -4.53 7.69
CA ARG A 198 -8.99 -5.28 6.44
C ARG A 198 -7.75 -6.17 6.25
N GLU A 199 -6.57 -5.71 6.60
CA GLU A 199 -5.34 -6.51 6.58
C GLU A 199 -5.48 -7.79 7.41
N LYS A 200 -5.97 -7.69 8.64
CA LYS A 200 -6.14 -8.88 9.49
C LYS A 200 -7.20 -9.82 8.93
N ALA A 201 -8.26 -9.29 8.33
CA ALA A 201 -9.21 -10.13 7.61
C ALA A 201 -8.57 -10.82 6.39
N LEU A 202 -7.70 -10.13 5.62
CA LEU A 202 -6.92 -10.74 4.54
C LEU A 202 -6.01 -11.88 5.03
N HIS A 203 -5.37 -11.71 6.18
CA HIS A 203 -4.45 -12.71 6.74
C HIS A 203 -5.14 -13.98 7.25
N PHE A 204 -6.35 -13.85 7.81
CA PHE A 204 -7.04 -14.95 8.47
C PHE A 204 -8.15 -15.59 7.66
N LEU A 205 -8.53 -14.99 6.53
CA LEU A 205 -9.54 -15.53 5.63
C LEU A 205 -8.89 -16.05 4.36
N ASP A 206 -9.47 -17.09 3.78
CA ASP A 206 -8.94 -17.76 2.61
C ASP A 206 -9.89 -17.73 1.42
N GLU A 207 -9.45 -18.28 0.30
CA GLU A 207 -10.17 -18.40 -0.97
C GLU A 207 -10.69 -17.05 -1.50
N GLU A 208 -11.97 -16.96 -1.82
CA GLU A 208 -12.63 -15.81 -2.43
C GLU A 208 -13.01 -14.71 -1.43
N ILE A 209 -13.08 -15.04 -0.13
CA ILE A 209 -13.64 -14.17 0.90
C ILE A 209 -12.83 -12.89 1.06
N PRO A 210 -11.48 -12.94 1.15
CA PRO A 210 -10.65 -11.74 1.32
C PRO A 210 -10.86 -10.71 0.20
N HIS A 211 -11.13 -11.19 -1.02
CA HIS A 211 -11.30 -10.32 -2.18
C HIS A 211 -12.64 -9.59 -2.21
N GLY A 212 -13.64 -10.14 -1.50
CA GLY A 212 -15.01 -9.61 -1.44
C GLY A 212 -15.34 -8.80 -0.19
N ILE A 213 -14.33 -8.40 0.63
CA ILE A 213 -14.57 -7.60 1.84
C ILE A 213 -14.21 -6.13 1.66
N ALA A 214 -14.95 -5.27 2.38
CA ALA A 214 -14.57 -3.89 2.68
C ALA A 214 -14.74 -3.64 4.17
N VAL A 215 -14.15 -2.57 4.70
CA VAL A 215 -14.32 -2.16 6.09
C VAL A 215 -14.84 -0.73 6.13
N SER A 216 -15.91 -0.52 6.90
CA SER A 216 -16.48 0.79 7.17
C SER A 216 -16.28 1.11 8.65
N ILE A 217 -15.78 2.29 8.96
CA ILE A 217 -15.72 2.80 10.32
C ILE A 217 -16.99 3.64 10.54
N GLU A 218 -17.88 3.22 11.41
CA GLU A 218 -19.08 3.99 11.75
C GLU A 218 -18.77 5.08 12.76
N GLN A 219 -17.96 4.74 13.77
CA GLN A 219 -17.59 5.67 14.84
C GLN A 219 -16.09 5.53 15.16
N MET A 220 -15.45 6.63 15.43
CA MET A 220 -14.12 6.73 16.01
C MET A 220 -14.11 7.98 16.88
N ALA A 221 -14.09 7.79 18.20
CA ALA A 221 -14.23 8.88 19.17
C ALA A 221 -13.37 8.66 20.40
N GLU A 222 -12.73 9.70 20.85
CA GLU A 222 -11.97 9.70 22.08
C GLU A 222 -12.92 9.70 23.29
N ARG A 223 -12.60 8.86 24.26
CA ARG A 223 -13.25 8.84 25.57
C ARG A 223 -12.23 9.20 26.62
N ARG A 224 -12.33 10.43 27.16
CA ARG A 224 -11.48 10.91 28.25
C ARG A 224 -11.87 10.22 29.55
N LYS A 225 -10.87 9.70 30.27
CA LYS A 225 -11.05 9.23 31.64
C LYS A 225 -10.87 10.38 32.63
N GLU A 226 -11.73 10.46 33.65
CA GLU A 226 -11.74 11.55 34.65
C GLU A 226 -10.47 11.59 35.54
N ASN A 227 -9.61 10.55 35.53
CA ASN A 227 -8.52 10.36 36.49
C ASN A 227 -7.11 10.43 35.88
N ASN A 228 -6.80 11.22 34.87
CA ASN A 228 -5.46 11.28 34.25
C ASN A 228 -4.92 9.93 33.71
N GLU A 229 -5.75 8.92 33.54
CA GLU A 229 -5.39 7.70 32.83
C GLU A 229 -5.42 7.91 31.33
N LYS A 230 -4.61 7.13 30.58
CA LYS A 230 -4.52 7.20 29.12
C LYS A 230 -5.91 7.23 28.47
N ASP A 231 -6.12 8.16 27.54
CA ASP A 231 -7.35 8.25 26.75
C ASP A 231 -7.62 6.92 26.02
N ILE A 232 -8.87 6.58 25.85
CA ILE A 232 -9.30 5.39 25.11
C ILE A 232 -10.04 5.86 23.87
N ILE A 233 -9.72 5.29 22.71
CA ILE A 233 -10.48 5.51 21.50
C ILE A 233 -11.49 4.39 21.31
N ASP A 234 -12.78 4.73 21.30
CA ASP A 234 -13.85 3.83 20.94
C ASP A 234 -13.99 3.78 19.40
N ILE A 235 -13.81 2.59 18.83
CA ILE A 235 -13.88 2.36 17.39
C ILE A 235 -14.97 1.34 17.10
N HIS A 236 -15.98 1.76 16.31
CA HIS A 236 -17.02 0.88 15.80
C HIS A 236 -16.82 0.68 14.31
N ALA A 237 -16.64 -0.57 13.88
CA ALA A 237 -16.36 -0.89 12.49
C ALA A 237 -17.16 -2.10 12.00
N THR A 238 -17.53 -2.07 10.74
CA THR A 238 -18.24 -3.16 10.07
C THR A 238 -17.43 -3.74 8.93
N ILE A 239 -17.21 -5.05 8.96
CA ILE A 239 -16.69 -5.81 7.83
C ILE A 239 -17.84 -6.10 6.88
N ILE A 240 -17.76 -5.59 5.66
CA ILE A 240 -18.75 -5.79 4.61
C ILE A 240 -18.34 -7.00 3.78
N CYS A 241 -19.27 -7.90 3.46
CA CYS A 241 -19.07 -9.03 2.56
C CYS A 241 -20.25 -9.18 1.59
N GLU A 242 -20.11 -10.00 0.55
CA GLU A 242 -21.12 -10.12 -0.52
C GLU A 242 -22.19 -11.18 -0.26
N LYS A 243 -21.88 -12.23 0.51
CA LYS A 243 -22.75 -13.40 0.69
C LYS A 243 -22.94 -13.76 2.16
N ASP A 244 -24.08 -14.34 2.50
CA ASP A 244 -24.37 -14.82 3.86
C ASP A 244 -23.42 -15.96 4.27
N SER A 245 -23.01 -16.83 3.33
CA SER A 245 -21.97 -17.85 3.58
C SER A 245 -20.64 -17.23 3.99
N HIS A 246 -20.22 -16.13 3.36
CA HIS A 246 -19.02 -15.39 3.73
C HIS A 246 -19.14 -14.78 5.13
N LYS A 247 -20.30 -14.22 5.46
CA LYS A 247 -20.59 -13.69 6.80
C LYS A 247 -20.38 -14.74 7.89
N GLY A 248 -20.91 -15.96 7.67
CA GLY A 248 -20.73 -17.07 8.61
C GLY A 248 -19.27 -17.42 8.85
N ILE A 249 -18.44 -17.45 7.79
CA ILE A 249 -17.00 -17.74 7.88
C ILE A 249 -16.23 -16.60 8.57
N ILE A 250 -16.53 -15.32 8.26
CA ILE A 250 -15.91 -14.15 8.88
C ILE A 250 -16.23 -14.10 10.38
N ILE A 251 -17.42 -14.49 10.80
CA ILE A 251 -17.78 -14.57 12.23
C ILE A 251 -17.08 -15.77 12.88
N GLY A 252 -17.12 -16.93 12.23
CA GLY A 252 -16.61 -18.19 12.74
C GLY A 252 -17.48 -18.81 13.84
N LYS A 253 -17.16 -20.03 14.25
CA LYS A 253 -17.90 -20.74 15.31
C LYS A 253 -17.83 -19.94 16.62
N GLY A 254 -19.00 -19.55 17.16
CA GLY A 254 -19.09 -18.77 18.39
C GLY A 254 -18.38 -17.40 18.32
N GLY A 255 -18.19 -16.82 17.12
CA GLY A 255 -17.52 -15.54 16.96
C GLY A 255 -15.99 -15.60 16.97
N SER A 256 -15.40 -16.79 16.95
CA SER A 256 -13.96 -16.99 17.12
C SER A 256 -13.09 -16.30 16.07
N MET A 257 -13.49 -16.33 14.79
CA MET A 257 -12.72 -15.71 13.71
C MET A 257 -12.80 -14.18 13.80
N LEU A 258 -13.99 -13.63 14.02
CA LEU A 258 -14.17 -12.19 14.18
C LEU A 258 -13.39 -11.65 15.39
N LYS A 259 -13.40 -12.39 16.50
CA LYS A 259 -12.59 -12.07 17.69
C LYS A 259 -11.09 -12.09 17.36
N LYS A 260 -10.61 -13.09 16.59
CA LYS A 260 -9.22 -13.19 16.17
C LYS A 260 -8.82 -11.99 15.32
N ILE A 261 -9.61 -11.64 14.32
CA ILE A 261 -9.40 -10.45 13.46
C ILE A 261 -9.34 -9.20 14.34
N GLY A 262 -10.33 -8.99 15.21
CA GLY A 262 -10.42 -7.81 16.08
C GLY A 262 -9.25 -7.68 17.03
N THR A 263 -8.81 -8.77 17.67
CA THR A 263 -7.67 -8.75 18.60
C THR A 263 -6.38 -8.31 17.91
N HIS A 264 -6.07 -8.87 16.74
CA HIS A 264 -4.85 -8.52 16.00
C HIS A 264 -4.93 -7.12 15.37
N ALA A 265 -6.11 -6.71 14.91
CA ALA A 265 -6.32 -5.35 14.41
C ALA A 265 -6.15 -4.32 15.53
N ARG A 266 -6.72 -4.56 16.70
CA ARG A 266 -6.60 -3.67 17.86
C ARG A 266 -5.16 -3.40 18.23
N ILE A 267 -4.31 -4.42 18.32
CA ILE A 267 -2.88 -4.27 18.64
C ILE A 267 -2.18 -3.33 17.67
N GLU A 268 -2.43 -3.50 16.37
CA GLU A 268 -1.82 -2.65 15.34
C GLU A 268 -2.36 -1.20 15.39
N ILE A 269 -3.65 -1.05 15.70
CA ILE A 269 -4.28 0.28 15.82
C ILE A 269 -3.76 0.99 17.08
N GLU A 270 -3.60 0.28 18.19
CA GLU A 270 -3.01 0.82 19.43
C GLU A 270 -1.57 1.29 19.20
N ASN A 271 -0.78 0.54 18.42
CA ASN A 271 0.58 0.95 18.04
C ASN A 271 0.59 2.18 17.11
N LEU A 272 -0.39 2.30 16.20
CA LEU A 272 -0.50 3.44 15.30
C LEU A 272 -0.88 4.72 16.04
N LEU A 273 -1.86 4.62 16.97
CA LEU A 273 -2.46 5.77 17.64
C LEU A 273 -1.78 6.10 19.00
N ASP A 274 -0.81 5.30 19.42
CA ASP A 274 -0.13 5.38 20.74
C ASP A 274 -1.11 5.51 21.93
N CYS A 275 -2.27 4.85 21.84
CA CYS A 275 -3.31 4.90 22.85
C CYS A 275 -4.05 3.56 22.97
N GLN A 276 -4.84 3.39 24.05
CA GLN A 276 -5.72 2.24 24.20
C GLN A 276 -6.92 2.31 23.24
N VAL A 277 -7.33 1.16 22.70
CA VAL A 277 -8.44 1.07 21.76
C VAL A 277 -9.50 0.06 22.20
N ASN A 278 -10.76 0.50 22.26
CA ASN A 278 -11.92 -0.37 22.39
C ASN A 278 -12.52 -0.60 20.99
N LEU A 279 -12.10 -1.70 20.35
CA LEU A 279 -12.54 -2.04 19.00
C LEU A 279 -13.75 -2.97 19.05
N GLN A 280 -14.87 -2.53 18.45
CA GLN A 280 -16.07 -3.34 18.25
C GLN A 280 -16.26 -3.59 16.74
N LEU A 281 -16.42 -4.88 16.38
CA LEU A 281 -16.56 -5.32 15.00
C LEU A 281 -17.90 -5.99 14.74
N TRP A 282 -18.52 -5.63 13.62
CA TRP A 282 -19.71 -6.28 13.07
C TRP A 282 -19.43 -6.82 11.68
N VAL A 283 -20.32 -7.70 11.19
CA VAL A 283 -20.27 -8.22 9.82
C VAL A 283 -21.62 -8.01 9.16
N LYS A 284 -21.61 -7.36 7.99
CA LYS A 284 -22.80 -7.04 7.22
C LYS A 284 -22.71 -7.54 5.78
N VAL A 285 -23.78 -8.15 5.28
CA VAL A 285 -23.87 -8.56 3.88
C VAL A 285 -24.39 -7.40 3.03
N LYS A 286 -23.69 -7.10 1.96
CA LYS A 286 -24.08 -6.18 0.89
C LYS A 286 -23.78 -6.85 -0.45
N LYS A 287 -24.83 -7.42 -1.05
CA LYS A 287 -24.71 -8.10 -2.35
C LYS A 287 -24.18 -7.15 -3.40
N ASP A 288 -23.30 -7.66 -4.23
CA ASP A 288 -22.72 -7.00 -5.41
C ASP A 288 -22.13 -5.59 -5.13
N TRP A 289 -21.63 -5.36 -3.88
CA TRP A 289 -21.10 -4.05 -3.51
C TRP A 289 -19.93 -3.62 -4.38
N ARG A 290 -19.15 -4.57 -4.93
CA ARG A 290 -18.03 -4.29 -5.84
C ARG A 290 -18.43 -3.77 -7.21
N ASP A 291 -19.72 -3.91 -7.57
CA ASP A 291 -20.30 -3.46 -8.83
C ASP A 291 -21.27 -2.28 -8.66
N SER A 292 -21.36 -1.70 -7.45
CA SER A 292 -22.20 -0.55 -7.12
C SER A 292 -21.36 0.71 -6.89
N ASP A 293 -21.47 1.70 -7.79
CA ASP A 293 -20.75 2.99 -7.66
C ASP A 293 -21.10 3.71 -6.36
N PHE A 294 -22.37 3.64 -5.93
CA PHE A 294 -22.82 4.22 -4.67
C PHE A 294 -22.12 3.57 -3.46
N LEU A 295 -22.04 2.24 -3.42
CA LEU A 295 -21.41 1.53 -2.31
C LEU A 295 -19.87 1.68 -2.35
N LEU A 296 -19.27 1.67 -3.54
CA LEU A 296 -17.84 1.94 -3.70
C LEU A 296 -17.48 3.32 -3.13
N LYS A 297 -18.25 4.35 -3.48
CA LYS A 297 -18.06 5.70 -2.94
C LYS A 297 -18.20 5.75 -1.41
N ASN A 298 -19.20 5.04 -0.86
CA ASN A 298 -19.43 5.01 0.59
C ASN A 298 -18.34 4.27 1.37
N TYR A 299 -17.67 3.29 0.75
CA TYR A 299 -16.55 2.55 1.37
C TYR A 299 -15.19 3.16 1.08
N GLY A 300 -15.14 4.39 0.56
CA GLY A 300 -13.90 5.13 0.35
C GLY A 300 -13.20 4.87 -0.98
N TYR A 301 -13.81 4.10 -1.87
CA TYR A 301 -13.32 3.89 -3.24
C TYR A 301 -13.92 4.96 -4.16
N LYS A 302 -13.29 6.14 -4.19
CA LYS A 302 -13.70 7.29 -5.02
C LYS A 302 -12.68 7.53 -6.10
N ASP A 303 -13.13 7.99 -7.27
CA ASP A 303 -12.22 8.66 -8.19
C ASP A 303 -11.70 9.93 -7.49
N ILE A 304 -10.39 10.08 -7.49
CA ILE A 304 -9.74 11.30 -7.01
C ILE A 304 -9.81 12.27 -8.18
N ASP A 305 -10.68 13.27 -8.05
CA ASP A 305 -10.75 14.41 -8.97
C ASP A 305 -9.48 15.23 -8.90
#